data_bfef2686da5ccfa2eefeae98940a1664
#
_entry.id   bfef2686da5ccfa2eefeae98940a1664
#
_cell.length_a   1.000
_cell.length_b   1.000
_cell.length_c   1.000
_cell.angle_alpha   90.00
_cell.angle_beta   90.00
_cell.angle_gamma   90.00
#
_symmetry.space_group_name_H-M   'P 1'
#
loop_
_entity.id
_entity.type
_entity.pdbx_description
1 polymer ?
#
loop_
_entity_poly.entity_id
_entity_poly.type
_entity_poly.pdbx_seq_one_letter_code
_entity_poly.pdbx_strand_id
1 'polypeptide(L)'
;PSHIGPHVLDICQKADLVFLGLHGMDGEDGRIQAALDLLGVPYTGAGHLASAVAMDKAVSKQILDACGIPTPKWRLLSYGLDEAEPLAQTLPMPCVIKTIGGGSSLGVYLPEDRTELKRALEEVLRYGAKVLAEERIYGRELTVAVLGDRWLPAVETVPAGKEFDYVAKYQAGAAVETCPADVPPAVMQAAGELALRTHRALGLEVYSRTDMILDKDGNLWVLEANSLPGMTPNSFVPKEAAAVGMSYNQLCEE
;
A
#
# COMPACT_ATOMS: atom_id res chain seq x y z
N PRO A 1 20.17 -5.76 -3.38
CA PRO A 1 20.83 -5.25 -2.18
C PRO A 1 19.90 -4.26 -1.52
N SER A 2 19.64 -4.48 -0.25
CA SER A 2 18.75 -3.67 0.58
C SER A 2 19.45 -2.42 1.15
N HIS A 3 20.51 -1.93 0.52
CA HIS A 3 21.28 -0.81 1.05
C HIS A 3 21.57 0.21 -0.05
N ILE A 4 21.38 1.49 0.29
CA ILE A 4 21.79 2.62 -0.52
C ILE A 4 23.30 2.52 -0.71
N GLY A 5 23.75 2.53 -1.97
CA GLY A 5 25.16 2.38 -2.30
C GLY A 5 26.03 3.51 -1.74
N PRO A 6 27.34 3.28 -1.59
CA PRO A 6 28.27 4.32 -1.19
C PRO A 6 28.20 5.50 -2.17
N HIS A 7 28.37 6.71 -1.66
CA HIS A 7 28.37 7.96 -2.42
C HIS A 7 27.00 8.42 -2.98
N VAL A 8 25.90 7.68 -2.79
CA VAL A 8 24.58 8.16 -3.26
C VAL A 8 24.22 9.48 -2.58
N LEU A 9 24.38 9.59 -1.28
CA LEU A 9 24.10 10.82 -0.54
C LEU A 9 25.02 11.98 -0.96
N ASP A 10 26.31 11.70 -1.25
CA ASP A 10 27.25 12.70 -1.77
C ASP A 10 26.83 13.25 -3.13
N ILE A 11 26.17 12.42 -3.96
CA ILE A 11 25.64 12.82 -5.25
C ILE A 11 24.35 13.64 -5.04
N CYS A 12 23.45 13.17 -4.18
CA CYS A 12 22.21 13.87 -3.86
C CYS A 12 22.47 15.29 -3.35
N GLN A 13 23.48 15.52 -2.53
CA GLN A 13 23.87 16.85 -2.04
C GLN A 13 24.24 17.85 -3.14
N LYS A 14 24.52 17.39 -4.35
CA LYS A 14 24.87 18.25 -5.49
C LYS A 14 23.68 18.55 -6.41
N ALA A 15 22.52 17.97 -6.13
CA ALA A 15 21.30 18.15 -6.89
C ALA A 15 20.45 19.26 -6.25
N ASP A 16 19.71 19.97 -7.07
CA ASP A 16 18.71 20.96 -6.61
C ASP A 16 17.46 20.27 -6.08
N LEU A 17 17.15 19.07 -6.60
CA LEU A 17 16.03 18.22 -6.20
C LEU A 17 16.37 16.75 -6.48
N VAL A 18 15.98 15.84 -5.58
CA VAL A 18 16.10 14.39 -5.77
C VAL A 18 14.72 13.79 -6.06
N PHE A 19 14.56 13.20 -7.24
CA PHE A 19 13.38 12.42 -7.56
C PHE A 19 13.53 11.00 -6.98
N LEU A 20 12.66 10.65 -6.02
CA LEU A 20 12.69 9.33 -5.37
C LEU A 20 11.87 8.32 -6.18
N GLY A 21 12.54 7.44 -6.93
CA GLY A 21 11.94 6.32 -7.65
C GLY A 21 12.26 4.97 -6.99
N LEU A 22 12.30 4.93 -5.66
CA LEU A 22 12.65 3.75 -4.86
C LEU A 22 11.39 3.07 -4.33
N HIS A 23 11.48 1.76 -4.04
CA HIS A 23 10.38 0.97 -3.50
C HIS A 23 10.86 0.06 -2.36
N GLY A 24 9.94 -0.26 -1.45
CA GLY A 24 10.19 -1.16 -0.32
C GLY A 24 11.09 -0.56 0.76
N MET A 25 11.79 -1.45 1.47
CA MET A 25 12.71 -1.05 2.55
C MET A 25 13.81 -0.12 2.02
N ASP A 26 14.20 0.83 2.87
CA ASP A 26 15.17 1.90 2.62
C ASP A 26 14.70 2.95 1.58
N GLY A 27 13.62 2.69 0.81
CA GLY A 27 13.05 3.62 -0.16
C GLY A 27 11.76 4.29 0.32
N GLU A 28 10.79 3.48 0.81
CA GLU A 28 9.46 3.93 1.20
C GLU A 28 9.24 4.01 2.72
N ASP A 29 10.22 3.61 3.52
CA ASP A 29 10.10 3.47 4.98
C ASP A 29 10.61 4.67 5.79
N GLY A 30 10.87 5.80 5.13
CA GLY A 30 11.31 7.04 5.74
C GLY A 30 12.82 7.18 5.94
N ARG A 31 13.62 6.13 5.72
CA ARG A 31 15.07 6.16 5.99
C ARG A 31 15.84 7.08 5.05
N ILE A 32 15.63 6.94 3.74
CA ILE A 32 16.26 7.82 2.77
C ILE A 32 15.76 9.25 2.91
N GLN A 33 14.47 9.43 3.19
CA GLN A 33 13.87 10.74 3.43
C GLN A 33 14.54 11.42 4.64
N ALA A 34 14.70 10.71 5.76
CA ALA A 34 15.37 11.25 6.94
C ALA A 34 16.85 11.61 6.68
N ALA A 35 17.55 10.81 5.87
CA ALA A 35 18.93 11.12 5.48
C ALA A 35 19.00 12.40 4.62
N LEU A 36 18.09 12.58 3.67
CA LEU A 36 18.00 13.77 2.84
C LEU A 36 17.57 15.00 3.64
N ASP A 37 16.63 14.85 4.59
CA ASP A 37 16.22 15.91 5.53
C ASP A 37 17.43 16.44 6.35
N LEU A 38 18.23 15.52 6.90
CA LEU A 38 19.44 15.88 7.66
C LEU A 38 20.51 16.60 6.81
N LEU A 39 20.54 16.30 5.52
CA LEU A 39 21.47 16.93 4.57
C LEU A 39 20.90 18.22 3.95
N GLY A 40 19.64 18.56 4.23
CA GLY A 40 18.97 19.72 3.64
C GLY A 40 18.72 19.60 2.13
N VAL A 41 18.60 18.37 1.62
CA VAL A 41 18.40 18.07 0.19
C VAL A 41 16.90 17.91 -0.09
N PRO A 42 16.28 18.76 -0.93
CA PRO A 42 14.90 18.60 -1.35
C PRO A 42 14.68 17.29 -2.13
N TYR A 43 13.52 16.65 -1.94
CA TYR A 43 13.16 15.42 -2.64
C TYR A 43 11.65 15.36 -2.91
N THR A 44 11.23 14.50 -3.85
CA THR A 44 9.83 14.29 -4.18
C THR A 44 9.18 13.27 -3.24
N GLY A 45 7.86 13.43 -3.01
CA GLY A 45 7.06 12.50 -2.20
C GLY A 45 6.94 12.93 -0.74
N ALA A 46 6.39 12.05 0.08
CA ALA A 46 6.12 12.31 1.49
C ALA A 46 7.39 12.33 2.34
N GLY A 47 7.39 13.13 3.41
CA GLY A 47 8.48 13.22 4.37
C GLY A 47 8.73 11.93 5.15
N HIS A 48 9.84 11.87 5.90
CA HIS A 48 10.32 10.67 6.59
C HIS A 48 9.28 10.06 7.54
N LEU A 49 8.61 10.90 8.35
CA LEU A 49 7.63 10.44 9.34
C LEU A 49 6.42 9.79 8.66
N ALA A 50 5.83 10.46 7.67
CA ALA A 50 4.68 9.96 6.94
C ALA A 50 4.99 8.68 6.15
N SER A 51 6.18 8.59 5.55
CA SER A 51 6.66 7.39 4.87
C SER A 51 6.83 6.21 5.84
N ALA A 52 7.42 6.44 7.01
CA ALA A 52 7.56 5.41 8.04
C ALA A 52 6.20 4.94 8.59
N VAL A 53 5.27 5.87 8.82
CA VAL A 53 3.89 5.59 9.24
C VAL A 53 3.15 4.77 8.18
N ALA A 54 3.21 5.17 6.92
CA ALA A 54 2.53 4.46 5.83
C ALA A 54 3.07 3.04 5.63
N MET A 55 4.38 2.83 5.80
CA MET A 55 5.02 1.52 5.68
C MET A 55 4.64 0.56 6.81
N ASP A 56 4.45 1.05 8.04
CA ASP A 56 4.01 0.21 9.18
C ASP A 56 2.48 0.06 9.17
N LYS A 57 2.00 -1.08 8.67
CA LYS A 57 0.56 -1.36 8.56
C LYS A 57 -0.18 -1.31 9.89
N ALA A 58 0.47 -1.66 11.01
CA ALA A 58 -0.17 -1.61 12.31
C ALA A 58 -0.35 -0.17 12.79
N VAL A 59 0.67 0.68 12.62
CA VAL A 59 0.59 2.11 12.94
C VAL A 59 -0.40 2.82 12.03
N SER A 60 -0.35 2.57 10.71
CA SER A 60 -1.33 3.11 9.75
C SER A 60 -2.75 2.79 10.19
N LYS A 61 -3.06 1.53 10.51
CA LYS A 61 -4.42 1.12 10.91
C LYS A 61 -4.87 1.75 12.22
N GLN A 62 -3.98 1.95 13.19
CA GLN A 62 -4.32 2.69 14.41
C GLN A 62 -4.74 4.14 14.10
N ILE A 63 -4.07 4.78 13.16
CA ILE A 63 -4.41 6.15 12.73
C ILE A 63 -5.72 6.15 11.94
N LEU A 64 -5.92 5.19 11.02
CA LEU A 64 -7.16 5.06 10.27
C LEU A 64 -8.36 4.88 11.20
N ASP A 65 -8.25 3.99 12.20
CA ASP A 65 -9.30 3.77 13.21
C ASP A 65 -9.58 5.06 14.01
N ALA A 66 -8.52 5.75 14.47
CA ALA A 66 -8.64 7.00 15.22
C ALA A 66 -9.31 8.12 14.41
N CYS A 67 -9.12 8.13 13.09
CA CYS A 67 -9.71 9.09 12.15
C CYS A 67 -11.08 8.66 11.59
N GLY A 68 -11.62 7.52 12.01
CA GLY A 68 -12.87 6.98 11.50
C GLY A 68 -12.83 6.64 10.00
N ILE A 69 -11.67 6.21 9.51
CA ILE A 69 -11.46 5.73 8.14
C ILE A 69 -11.73 4.22 8.12
N PRO A 70 -12.69 3.73 7.31
CA PRO A 70 -13.00 2.32 7.26
C PRO A 70 -11.81 1.47 6.83
N THR A 71 -11.45 0.50 7.66
CA THR A 71 -10.42 -0.51 7.37
C THR A 71 -10.88 -1.86 7.91
N PRO A 72 -10.49 -3.01 7.32
CA PRO A 72 -10.86 -4.32 7.85
C PRO A 72 -10.49 -4.44 9.32
N LYS A 73 -11.33 -5.11 10.13
CA LYS A 73 -11.01 -5.38 11.54
C LYS A 73 -9.71 -6.14 11.64
N TRP A 74 -8.86 -5.76 12.58
CA TRP A 74 -7.50 -6.27 12.64
C TRP A 74 -7.00 -6.50 14.06
N ARG A 75 -5.97 -7.32 14.20
CA ARG A 75 -5.22 -7.55 15.42
C ARG A 75 -3.73 -7.61 15.13
N LEU A 76 -2.95 -6.96 15.97
CA LEU A 76 -1.50 -7.14 15.98
C LEU A 76 -1.15 -8.32 16.87
N LEU A 77 -0.46 -9.30 16.31
CA LEU A 77 -0.02 -10.51 16.99
C LEU A 77 1.50 -10.47 17.17
N SER A 78 1.95 -11.01 18.32
CA SER A 78 3.36 -11.30 18.60
C SER A 78 3.40 -12.67 19.27
N TYR A 79 4.01 -13.65 18.62
CA TYR A 79 3.97 -15.04 19.04
C TYR A 79 5.20 -15.81 18.58
N GLY A 80 5.47 -16.95 19.20
CA GLY A 80 6.48 -17.91 18.77
C GLY A 80 5.92 -18.98 17.84
N LEU A 81 6.80 -19.74 17.19
CA LEU A 81 6.41 -20.79 16.24
C LEU A 81 5.52 -21.86 16.88
N ASP A 82 5.73 -22.18 18.17
CA ASP A 82 4.96 -23.11 18.96
C ASP A 82 3.52 -22.66 19.26
N GLU A 83 3.26 -21.36 19.14
CA GLU A 83 1.93 -20.77 19.33
C GLU A 83 1.10 -20.71 18.03
N ALA A 84 1.68 -20.99 16.86
CA ALA A 84 0.99 -20.92 15.57
C ALA A 84 -0.24 -21.85 15.51
N GLU A 85 -0.13 -23.09 16.03
CA GLU A 85 -1.25 -24.02 16.05
C GLU A 85 -2.41 -23.55 16.94
N PRO A 86 -2.21 -23.19 18.23
CA PRO A 86 -3.26 -22.63 19.08
C PRO A 86 -3.92 -21.39 18.47
N LEU A 87 -3.13 -20.48 17.88
CA LEU A 87 -3.64 -19.28 17.21
C LEU A 87 -4.50 -19.65 16.01
N ALA A 88 -4.07 -20.60 15.18
CA ALA A 88 -4.84 -21.05 14.01
C ALA A 88 -6.21 -21.62 14.42
N GLN A 89 -6.37 -22.20 15.61
CA GLN A 89 -7.65 -22.69 16.10
C GLN A 89 -8.59 -21.60 16.61
N THR A 90 -8.05 -20.46 17.07
CA THR A 90 -8.82 -19.42 17.77
C THR A 90 -9.06 -18.14 16.93
N LEU A 91 -8.20 -17.83 15.97
CA LEU A 91 -8.38 -16.65 15.12
C LEU A 91 -9.67 -16.75 14.30
N PRO A 92 -10.42 -15.65 14.15
CA PRO A 92 -11.58 -15.60 13.27
C PRO A 92 -11.22 -15.94 11.83
N MET A 93 -12.12 -16.64 11.14
CA MET A 93 -12.05 -16.91 9.69
C MET A 93 -13.32 -16.36 9.00
N PRO A 94 -13.26 -15.91 7.76
CA PRO A 94 -12.06 -15.79 6.92
C PRO A 94 -11.15 -14.64 7.34
N CYS A 95 -9.84 -14.81 7.19
CA CYS A 95 -8.87 -13.79 7.58
C CYS A 95 -7.71 -13.65 6.55
N VAL A 96 -6.95 -12.58 6.74
CA VAL A 96 -5.70 -12.32 6.02
C VAL A 96 -4.58 -12.22 7.05
N ILE A 97 -3.47 -12.89 6.80
CA ILE A 97 -2.27 -12.83 7.63
C ILE A 97 -1.20 -12.05 6.87
N LYS A 98 -0.64 -11.01 7.49
CA LYS A 98 0.37 -10.15 6.83
C LYS A 98 1.52 -9.81 7.76
N THR A 99 2.70 -9.58 7.18
CA THR A 99 3.77 -8.84 7.87
C THR A 99 3.36 -7.37 8.04
N ILE A 100 3.85 -6.70 9.09
CA ILE A 100 3.55 -5.28 9.32
C ILE A 100 4.31 -4.35 8.39
N GLY A 101 5.52 -4.72 7.95
CA GLY A 101 6.34 -3.96 7.03
C GLY A 101 6.51 -4.69 5.70
N GLY A 102 6.96 -3.98 4.70
CA GLY A 102 7.17 -4.52 3.36
C GLY A 102 6.08 -4.13 2.37
N GLY A 103 6.47 -4.12 1.11
CA GLY A 103 5.61 -3.81 -0.04
C GLY A 103 5.44 -5.02 -0.95
N SER A 104 4.85 -4.78 -2.11
CA SER A 104 4.70 -5.80 -3.17
C SER A 104 4.07 -7.09 -2.68
N SER A 105 3.22 -6.98 -1.63
CA SER A 105 2.44 -8.05 -1.01
C SER A 105 3.28 -9.26 -0.54
N LEU A 106 4.59 -9.13 -0.36
CA LEU A 106 5.42 -10.12 0.30
C LEU A 106 4.91 -10.36 1.74
N GLY A 107 4.78 -11.63 2.11
CA GLY A 107 4.30 -12.01 3.44
C GLY A 107 2.82 -11.73 3.68
N VAL A 108 1.98 -11.70 2.63
CA VAL A 108 0.51 -11.68 2.72
C VAL A 108 -0.02 -13.07 2.37
N TYR A 109 -0.89 -13.60 3.20
CA TYR A 109 -1.49 -14.93 3.08
C TYR A 109 -3.00 -14.83 3.22
N LEU A 110 -3.72 -15.59 2.39
CA LEU A 110 -5.18 -15.65 2.31
C LEU A 110 -5.68 -17.07 2.61
N PRO A 111 -5.53 -17.57 3.84
CA PRO A 111 -5.87 -18.95 4.17
C PRO A 111 -7.38 -19.22 4.00
N GLU A 112 -7.71 -20.35 3.37
CA GLU A 112 -9.09 -20.81 3.16
C GLU A 112 -9.56 -21.73 4.30
N ASP A 113 -8.64 -22.39 4.98
CA ASP A 113 -8.93 -23.27 6.11
C ASP A 113 -7.93 -23.16 7.28
N ARG A 114 -8.18 -23.90 8.36
CA ARG A 114 -7.34 -23.89 9.55
C ARG A 114 -5.92 -24.42 9.30
N THR A 115 -5.76 -25.33 8.38
CA THR A 115 -4.46 -25.91 8.03
C THR A 115 -3.61 -24.90 7.29
N GLU A 116 -4.21 -24.21 6.34
CA GLU A 116 -3.55 -23.11 5.63
C GLU A 116 -3.28 -21.93 6.55
N LEU A 117 -4.19 -21.60 7.47
CA LEU A 117 -3.98 -20.55 8.47
C LEU A 117 -2.77 -20.86 9.37
N LYS A 118 -2.63 -22.10 9.84
CA LYS A 118 -1.45 -22.51 10.59
C LYS A 118 -0.17 -22.30 9.78
N ARG A 119 -0.15 -22.79 8.54
CA ARG A 119 1.01 -22.60 7.63
C ARG A 119 1.32 -21.13 7.40
N ALA A 120 0.31 -20.30 7.16
CA ALA A 120 0.47 -18.85 7.02
C ALA A 120 1.09 -18.20 8.25
N LEU A 121 0.64 -18.57 9.44
CA LEU A 121 1.19 -18.11 10.71
C LEU A 121 2.65 -18.55 10.93
N GLU A 122 3.02 -19.76 10.50
CA GLU A 122 4.40 -20.24 10.55
C GLU A 122 5.31 -19.52 9.54
N GLU A 123 4.83 -19.31 8.32
CA GLU A 123 5.62 -18.74 7.24
C GLU A 123 5.83 -17.23 7.40
N VAL A 124 4.83 -16.49 7.87
CA VAL A 124 4.91 -15.03 8.02
C VAL A 124 5.98 -14.61 9.03
N LEU A 125 6.31 -15.46 10.01
CA LEU A 125 7.37 -15.20 10.99
C LEU A 125 8.76 -15.04 10.38
N ARG A 126 8.97 -15.51 9.14
CA ARG A 126 10.21 -15.26 8.40
C ARG A 126 10.45 -13.79 8.06
N TYR A 127 9.37 -12.98 8.05
CA TYR A 127 9.41 -11.56 7.75
C TYR A 127 9.47 -10.68 9.00
N GLY A 128 9.28 -11.24 10.20
CA GLY A 128 9.36 -10.54 11.47
C GLY A 128 8.46 -11.12 12.55
N ALA A 129 8.71 -10.74 13.80
CA ALA A 129 7.99 -11.26 14.96
C ALA A 129 6.60 -10.63 15.17
N LYS A 130 6.28 -9.54 14.48
CA LYS A 130 4.98 -8.88 14.55
C LYS A 130 4.18 -9.19 13.30
N VAL A 131 2.97 -9.67 13.47
CA VAL A 131 2.09 -10.14 12.41
C VAL A 131 0.73 -9.46 12.53
N LEU A 132 0.19 -9.01 11.43
CA LEU A 132 -1.15 -8.47 11.35
C LEU A 132 -2.12 -9.56 10.89
N ALA A 133 -3.16 -9.81 11.68
CA ALA A 133 -4.31 -10.64 11.29
C ALA A 133 -5.51 -9.73 11.06
N GLU A 134 -6.10 -9.81 9.86
CA GLU A 134 -7.23 -8.97 9.43
C GLU A 134 -8.43 -9.82 9.04
N GLU A 135 -9.63 -9.27 9.18
CA GLU A 135 -10.83 -9.77 8.53
C GLU A 135 -10.65 -9.75 7.01
N ARG A 136 -10.94 -10.85 6.32
CA ARG A 136 -10.89 -10.88 4.86
C ARG A 136 -12.15 -10.27 4.28
N ILE A 137 -12.00 -9.14 3.59
CA ILE A 137 -13.07 -8.49 2.84
C ILE A 137 -13.07 -9.02 1.42
N TYR A 138 -14.23 -9.44 0.94
CA TYR A 138 -14.43 -9.87 -0.45
C TYR A 138 -15.05 -8.73 -1.26
N GLY A 139 -14.49 -8.46 -2.43
CA GLY A 139 -14.97 -7.38 -3.27
C GLY A 139 -14.07 -7.08 -4.44
N ARG A 140 -14.26 -5.91 -5.01
CA ARG A 140 -13.49 -5.37 -6.14
C ARG A 140 -12.32 -4.56 -5.59
N GLU A 141 -11.12 -4.81 -6.09
CA GLU A 141 -9.93 -4.05 -5.69
C GLU A 141 -9.85 -2.74 -6.47
N LEU A 142 -9.91 -1.64 -5.73
CA LEU A 142 -9.76 -0.29 -6.26
C LEU A 142 -8.49 0.34 -5.72
N THR A 143 -7.80 1.07 -6.57
CA THR A 143 -6.62 1.85 -6.22
C THR A 143 -6.86 3.29 -6.63
N VAL A 144 -6.58 4.25 -5.74
CA VAL A 144 -6.78 5.67 -5.97
C VAL A 144 -5.51 6.44 -5.61
N ALA A 145 -5.00 7.20 -6.57
CA ALA A 145 -3.91 8.14 -6.34
C ALA A 145 -4.45 9.49 -5.82
N VAL A 146 -3.65 10.12 -4.98
CA VAL A 146 -3.77 11.51 -4.58
C VAL A 146 -2.57 12.27 -5.12
N LEU A 147 -2.78 13.44 -5.69
CA LEU A 147 -1.76 14.34 -6.20
C LEU A 147 -2.04 15.74 -5.64
N GLY A 148 -1.17 16.20 -4.74
CA GLY A 148 -1.43 17.41 -3.95
C GLY A 148 -2.71 17.29 -3.13
N ASP A 149 -3.67 18.18 -3.38
CA ASP A 149 -4.96 18.24 -2.68
C ASP A 149 -6.12 17.57 -3.44
N ARG A 150 -5.83 16.86 -4.52
CA ARG A 150 -6.83 16.23 -5.38
C ARG A 150 -6.62 14.72 -5.52
N TRP A 151 -7.69 13.98 -5.59
CA TRP A 151 -7.68 12.57 -5.96
C TRP A 151 -7.81 12.41 -7.48
N LEU A 152 -7.29 11.29 -8.00
CA LEU A 152 -7.40 10.89 -9.40
C LEU A 152 -8.41 9.73 -9.54
N PRO A 153 -8.97 9.50 -10.75
CA PRO A 153 -9.96 8.43 -10.95
C PRO A 153 -9.38 7.05 -10.61
N ALA A 154 -10.14 6.26 -9.86
CA ALA A 154 -9.70 4.94 -9.43
C ALA A 154 -9.31 4.02 -10.60
N VAL A 155 -8.31 3.19 -10.38
CA VAL A 155 -8.03 1.98 -11.17
C VAL A 155 -8.71 0.80 -10.49
N GLU A 156 -9.38 -0.05 -11.24
CA GLU A 156 -9.82 -1.36 -10.81
C GLU A 156 -8.85 -2.43 -11.30
N THR A 157 -8.46 -3.33 -10.41
CA THR A 157 -7.62 -4.48 -10.72
C THR A 157 -8.44 -5.76 -10.60
N VAL A 158 -8.59 -6.48 -11.72
CA VAL A 158 -9.27 -7.78 -11.77
C VAL A 158 -8.23 -8.85 -12.09
N PRO A 159 -7.97 -9.82 -11.17
CA PRO A 159 -7.08 -10.94 -11.46
C PRO A 159 -7.54 -11.73 -12.68
N ALA A 160 -6.62 -12.11 -13.56
CA ALA A 160 -6.94 -12.85 -14.80
C ALA A 160 -7.31 -14.34 -14.59
N GLY A 161 -7.26 -14.86 -13.35
CA GLY A 161 -7.53 -16.25 -12.98
C GLY A 161 -8.53 -16.40 -11.83
N LYS A 162 -9.09 -17.61 -11.67
CA LYS A 162 -10.06 -17.93 -10.61
C LYS A 162 -9.47 -17.98 -9.20
N GLU A 163 -8.17 -18.06 -9.07
CA GLU A 163 -7.46 -18.11 -7.80
C GLU A 163 -6.61 -16.86 -7.66
N PHE A 164 -6.71 -16.25 -6.49
CA PHE A 164 -5.86 -15.16 -6.05
C PHE A 164 -4.44 -15.73 -5.83
N ASP A 165 -3.76 -16.13 -6.92
CA ASP A 165 -2.35 -16.47 -6.83
C ASP A 165 -1.56 -15.16 -6.82
N TYR A 166 -1.05 -14.90 -5.65
CA TYR A 166 -0.27 -13.75 -5.31
C TYR A 166 0.96 -13.50 -6.21
N VAL A 167 1.57 -14.58 -6.72
CA VAL A 167 2.69 -14.52 -7.66
C VAL A 167 2.26 -13.96 -9.02
N ALA A 168 0.98 -14.08 -9.37
CA ALA A 168 0.43 -13.61 -10.63
C ALA A 168 0.26 -12.07 -10.70
N LYS A 169 0.12 -11.37 -9.57
CA LYS A 169 -0.07 -9.89 -9.54
C LYS A 169 1.07 -9.10 -10.23
N TYR A 170 2.26 -9.69 -10.32
CA TYR A 170 3.45 -9.01 -10.89
C TYR A 170 3.96 -9.62 -12.19
N GLN A 171 3.31 -10.67 -12.71
CA GLN A 171 3.62 -11.16 -14.06
C GLN A 171 2.83 -10.34 -15.09
N ALA A 172 3.52 -9.82 -16.09
CA ALA A 172 2.88 -9.08 -17.16
C ALA A 172 1.72 -9.89 -17.78
N GLY A 173 0.49 -9.37 -17.70
CA GLY A 173 -0.72 -10.04 -18.20
C GLY A 173 -1.52 -10.85 -17.17
N ALA A 174 -1.13 -10.87 -15.89
CA ALA A 174 -1.82 -11.63 -14.85
C ALA A 174 -3.05 -10.93 -14.23
N ALA A 175 -3.23 -9.65 -14.47
CA ALA A 175 -4.40 -8.88 -14.06
C ALA A 175 -4.87 -7.95 -15.19
N VAL A 176 -6.16 -7.72 -15.26
CA VAL A 176 -6.77 -6.69 -16.11
C VAL A 176 -6.98 -5.44 -15.26
N GLU A 177 -6.39 -4.34 -15.70
CA GLU A 177 -6.50 -3.05 -15.04
C GLU A 177 -7.37 -2.11 -15.88
N THR A 178 -8.41 -1.57 -15.27
CA THR A 178 -9.34 -0.63 -15.91
C THR A 178 -9.26 0.74 -15.25
N CYS A 179 -8.93 1.78 -16.02
CA CYS A 179 -8.86 3.16 -15.57
C CYS A 179 -9.60 4.09 -16.56
N PRO A 180 -10.58 4.89 -16.14
CA PRO A 180 -11.23 4.86 -14.83
C PRO A 180 -11.92 3.52 -14.55
N ALA A 181 -11.98 3.12 -13.27
CA ALA A 181 -12.72 1.94 -12.85
C ALA A 181 -14.20 2.03 -13.26
N ASP A 182 -14.78 0.91 -13.70
CA ASP A 182 -16.21 0.84 -14.05
C ASP A 182 -17.08 0.71 -12.80
N VAL A 183 -17.24 1.83 -12.10
CA VAL A 183 -18.07 1.96 -10.89
C VAL A 183 -19.04 3.14 -11.02
N PRO A 184 -20.17 3.13 -10.28
CA PRO A 184 -21.06 4.27 -10.25
C PRO A 184 -20.34 5.56 -9.85
N PRO A 185 -20.72 6.74 -10.40
CA PRO A 185 -20.05 8.02 -10.07
C PRO A 185 -19.99 8.32 -8.56
N ALA A 186 -21.04 7.94 -7.81
CA ALA A 186 -21.07 8.11 -6.35
C ALA A 186 -20.01 7.25 -5.64
N VAL A 187 -19.73 6.05 -6.14
CA VAL A 187 -18.65 5.18 -5.61
C VAL A 187 -17.29 5.75 -5.96
N MET A 188 -17.10 6.23 -7.19
CA MET A 188 -15.85 6.89 -7.61
C MET A 188 -15.54 8.09 -6.72
N GLN A 189 -16.55 8.95 -6.48
CA GLN A 189 -16.41 10.11 -5.59
C GLN A 189 -16.06 9.67 -4.15
N ALA A 190 -16.78 8.69 -3.60
CA ALA A 190 -16.53 8.19 -2.25
C ALA A 190 -15.12 7.59 -2.11
N ALA A 191 -14.65 6.83 -3.12
CA ALA A 191 -13.30 6.26 -3.15
C ALA A 191 -12.22 7.35 -3.18
N GLY A 192 -12.42 8.38 -4.02
CA GLY A 192 -11.53 9.52 -4.11
C GLY A 192 -11.45 10.32 -2.80
N GLU A 193 -12.59 10.63 -2.19
CA GLU A 193 -12.64 11.33 -0.89
C GLU A 193 -12.01 10.50 0.23
N LEU A 194 -12.21 9.18 0.22
CA LEU A 194 -11.63 8.27 1.19
C LEU A 194 -10.10 8.23 1.05
N ALA A 195 -9.57 8.15 -0.18
CA ALA A 195 -8.14 8.20 -0.46
C ALA A 195 -7.52 9.54 0.02
N LEU A 196 -8.18 10.66 -0.24
CA LEU A 196 -7.72 11.99 0.20
C LEU A 196 -7.75 12.12 1.73
N ARG A 197 -8.76 11.57 2.41
CA ARG A 197 -8.81 11.50 3.87
C ARG A 197 -7.69 10.64 4.43
N THR A 198 -7.41 9.49 3.81
CA THR A 198 -6.31 8.58 4.17
C THR A 198 -4.96 9.27 4.02
N HIS A 199 -4.72 9.93 2.88
CA HIS A 199 -3.53 10.71 2.60
C HIS A 199 -3.25 11.74 3.71
N ARG A 200 -4.26 12.54 4.06
CA ARG A 200 -4.16 13.56 5.10
C ARG A 200 -3.99 12.98 6.50
N ALA A 201 -4.70 11.91 6.83
CA ALA A 201 -4.63 11.26 8.14
C ALA A 201 -3.24 10.69 8.44
N LEU A 202 -2.57 10.13 7.42
CA LEU A 202 -1.22 9.59 7.54
C LEU A 202 -0.13 10.66 7.38
N GLY A 203 -0.50 11.93 7.15
CA GLY A 203 0.44 13.04 6.94
C GLY A 203 1.21 12.93 5.63
N LEU A 204 0.67 12.22 4.64
CA LEU A 204 1.29 12.11 3.33
C LEU A 204 1.25 13.44 2.59
N GLU A 205 2.23 13.68 1.74
CA GLU A 205 2.41 14.92 0.99
C GLU A 205 2.75 14.61 -0.46
N VAL A 206 2.64 15.58 -1.34
CA VAL A 206 2.95 15.57 -2.77
C VAL A 206 2.08 14.56 -3.52
N TYR A 207 2.31 13.26 -3.37
CA TYR A 207 1.49 12.22 -3.96
C TYR A 207 1.47 10.96 -3.10
N SER A 208 0.45 10.17 -3.25
CA SER A 208 0.31 8.85 -2.62
C SER A 208 -0.66 7.97 -3.41
N ARG A 209 -0.74 6.71 -3.03
CA ARG A 209 -1.72 5.76 -3.57
C ARG A 209 -2.39 5.03 -2.41
N THR A 210 -3.71 4.95 -2.41
CA THR A 210 -4.49 4.20 -1.44
C THR A 210 -5.12 3.00 -2.12
N ASP A 211 -4.88 1.80 -1.57
CA ASP A 211 -5.46 0.54 -2.02
C ASP A 211 -6.66 0.19 -1.13
N MET A 212 -7.81 -0.17 -1.72
CA MET A 212 -9.04 -0.43 -1.01
C MET A 212 -9.89 -1.51 -1.67
N ILE A 213 -10.80 -2.11 -0.92
CA ILE A 213 -11.82 -3.04 -1.42
C ILE A 213 -13.18 -2.35 -1.42
N LEU A 214 -13.89 -2.44 -2.54
CA LEU A 214 -15.32 -2.17 -2.65
C LEU A 214 -16.06 -3.49 -2.45
N ASP A 215 -16.79 -3.62 -1.32
CA ASP A 215 -17.55 -4.83 -1.04
C ASP A 215 -18.87 -4.88 -1.82
N LYS A 216 -19.57 -6.02 -1.74
CA LYS A 216 -20.86 -6.25 -2.41
C LYS A 216 -22.01 -5.32 -1.94
N ASP A 217 -21.86 -4.74 -0.75
CA ASP A 217 -22.85 -3.86 -0.12
C ASP A 217 -22.53 -2.37 -0.42
N GLY A 218 -21.48 -2.11 -1.19
CA GLY A 218 -21.06 -0.76 -1.61
C GLY A 218 -20.16 -0.04 -0.60
N ASN A 219 -19.67 -0.73 0.43
CA ASN A 219 -18.74 -0.15 1.39
C ASN A 219 -17.30 -0.22 0.88
N LEU A 220 -16.54 0.83 1.18
CA LEU A 220 -15.12 0.93 0.85
C LEU A 220 -14.28 0.66 2.11
N TRP A 221 -13.26 -0.19 1.97
CA TRP A 221 -12.36 -0.62 3.03
C TRP A 221 -10.92 -0.36 2.66
N VAL A 222 -10.26 0.58 3.33
CA VAL A 222 -8.85 0.91 3.09
C VAL A 222 -7.96 -0.24 3.58
N LEU A 223 -7.12 -0.75 2.70
CA LEU A 223 -6.14 -1.80 3.01
C LEU A 223 -4.81 -1.21 3.46
N GLU A 224 -4.26 -0.30 2.66
CA GLU A 224 -2.99 0.39 2.89
C GLU A 224 -2.87 1.66 2.04
N ALA A 225 -1.90 2.51 2.38
CA ALA A 225 -1.47 3.62 1.57
C ALA A 225 0.03 3.54 1.28
N ASN A 226 0.42 3.90 0.07
CA ASN A 226 1.80 3.90 -0.40
C ASN A 226 2.29 5.35 -0.56
N SER A 227 3.42 5.67 0.08
CA SER A 227 4.03 7.00 0.04
C SER A 227 4.86 7.28 -1.21
N LEU A 228 5.38 6.23 -1.86
CA LEU A 228 6.14 6.30 -3.12
C LEU A 228 5.58 5.28 -4.12
N PRO A 229 4.35 5.49 -4.64
CA PRO A 229 3.78 4.59 -5.64
C PRO A 229 4.59 4.61 -6.94
N GLY A 230 4.50 3.51 -7.70
CA GLY A 230 5.18 3.39 -8.97
C GLY A 230 4.85 4.52 -9.95
N MET A 231 5.91 5.02 -10.59
CA MET A 231 5.85 6.14 -11.55
C MET A 231 6.31 5.74 -12.95
N THR A 232 6.35 4.43 -13.28
CA THR A 232 6.57 4.02 -14.68
C THR A 232 5.31 4.29 -15.51
N PRO A 233 5.40 4.45 -16.84
CA PRO A 233 4.22 4.70 -17.69
C PRO A 233 3.08 3.67 -17.53
N ASN A 234 3.40 2.46 -17.06
CA ASN A 234 2.43 1.39 -16.81
C ASN A 234 1.92 1.33 -15.36
N SER A 235 2.43 2.18 -14.48
CA SER A 235 1.99 2.25 -13.07
C SER A 235 0.62 2.93 -12.94
N PHE A 236 -0.05 2.73 -11.80
CA PHE A 236 -1.41 3.24 -11.56
C PHE A 236 -1.47 4.76 -11.60
N VAL A 237 -0.59 5.46 -10.88
CA VAL A 237 -0.60 6.93 -10.80
C VAL A 237 -0.53 7.58 -12.20
N PRO A 238 0.40 7.20 -13.10
CA PRO A 238 0.39 7.69 -14.49
C PRO A 238 -0.86 7.33 -15.30
N LYS A 239 -1.47 6.15 -15.07
CA LYS A 239 -2.74 5.78 -15.72
C LYS A 239 -3.90 6.66 -15.27
N GLU A 240 -4.00 6.90 -13.97
CA GLU A 240 -5.02 7.76 -13.37
C GLU A 240 -4.85 9.22 -13.83
N ALA A 241 -3.61 9.72 -13.90
CA ALA A 241 -3.29 11.03 -14.42
C ALA A 241 -3.70 11.16 -15.91
N ALA A 242 -3.38 10.16 -16.73
CA ALA A 242 -3.78 10.12 -18.12
C ALA A 242 -5.31 10.13 -18.33
N ALA A 243 -6.06 9.49 -17.44
CA ALA A 243 -7.53 9.45 -17.46
C ALA A 243 -8.16 10.85 -17.27
N VAL A 244 -7.45 11.79 -16.64
CA VAL A 244 -7.88 13.19 -16.50
C VAL A 244 -7.20 14.13 -17.52
N GLY A 245 -6.54 13.57 -18.55
CA GLY A 245 -5.89 14.34 -19.62
C GLY A 245 -4.51 14.90 -19.26
N MET A 246 -3.92 14.50 -18.14
CA MET A 246 -2.56 14.87 -17.74
C MET A 246 -1.55 13.94 -18.42
N SER A 247 -0.64 14.50 -19.21
CA SER A 247 0.46 13.73 -19.80
C SER A 247 1.46 13.28 -18.72
N TYR A 248 2.25 12.25 -19.04
CA TYR A 248 3.29 11.76 -18.13
C TYR A 248 4.31 12.86 -17.77
N ASN A 249 4.69 13.69 -18.73
CA ASN A 249 5.62 14.81 -18.47
C ASN A 249 5.01 15.82 -17.50
N GLN A 250 3.74 16.20 -17.70
CA GLN A 250 3.04 17.10 -16.79
C GLN A 250 2.94 16.52 -15.37
N LEU A 251 2.67 15.21 -15.24
CA LEU A 251 2.66 14.55 -13.94
C LEU A 251 4.02 14.62 -13.24
N CYS A 252 5.13 14.48 -13.98
CA CYS A 252 6.47 14.54 -13.40
C CYS A 252 6.92 15.97 -13.05
N GLU A 253 6.33 16.98 -13.67
CA GLU A 253 6.61 18.40 -13.42
C GLU A 253 5.79 18.95 -12.24
N GLU A 254 4.65 18.35 -11.92
CA GLU A 254 3.75 18.75 -10.85
C GLU A 254 4.18 18.20 -9.49
#